data_7368716daa624d71ceccecffae8fe383
#
_entry.id   7368716daa624d71ceccecffae8fe383
#
_cell.length_a   1.000
_cell.length_b   1.000
_cell.length_c   1.000
_cell.angle_alpha   90.00
_cell.angle_beta   90.00
_cell.angle_gamma   90.00
#
_symmetry.space_group_name_H-M   'P 1'
#
loop_
_entity.id
_entity.type
_entity.pdbx_description
1 polymer ?
#
loop_
_entity_poly.entity_id
_entity_poly.type
_entity_poly.pdbx_seq_one_letter_code
_entity_poly.pdbx_strand_id
1 'polypeptide(L)'
;MSNTALYSTLKVLGSPLLQGLYHHDVVGLENLPEGPYIVASNHLAFCDSIFIPLAMPRTVNFLAKSDYFTTPGVKGRAMAAFFRGVGQLPMDRSGGQKSQESLNAGAQVLKDGGVIGIYPEGTRSPDGRGYRPKVGVARLAVEAGVPVVPIGQIGTDLIQPSGSHRIRLRHDGKPIQVRTIIGQPLAFEEYTDGSDLSHRVQREIADRIGSEIRALSGQEYVDVYADRVKKLMADKNMSADAAVAQLQN
;
A
#
# COMPACT_ATOMS: atom_id res chain seq x y z
N MET A 1 10.37 -11.35 13.87
CA MET A 1 11.52 -11.24 12.95
C MET A 1 11.10 -11.86 11.62
N SER A 2 11.17 -11.09 10.52
CA SER A 2 10.94 -11.63 9.18
C SER A 2 12.01 -12.66 8.87
N ASN A 3 11.64 -13.76 8.19
CA ASN A 3 12.63 -14.72 7.72
C ASN A 3 13.34 -14.10 6.49
N THR A 4 14.42 -13.38 6.75
CA THR A 4 15.21 -12.67 5.74
C THR A 4 15.63 -13.60 4.59
N ALA A 5 15.90 -14.87 4.90
CA ALA A 5 16.26 -15.88 3.89
C ALA A 5 15.09 -16.16 2.93
N LEU A 6 13.87 -16.37 3.44
CA LEU A 6 12.69 -16.60 2.59
C LEU A 6 12.41 -15.38 1.70
N TYR A 7 12.45 -14.17 2.27
CA TYR A 7 12.25 -12.94 1.51
C TYR A 7 13.31 -12.78 0.40
N SER A 8 14.60 -12.97 0.73
CA SER A 8 15.70 -12.88 -0.24
C SER A 8 15.56 -13.93 -1.36
N THR A 9 15.20 -15.16 -1.01
CA THR A 9 14.98 -16.24 -2.00
C THR A 9 13.84 -15.89 -2.94
N LEU A 10 12.70 -15.43 -2.41
CA LEU A 10 11.56 -15.00 -3.22
C LEU A 10 11.93 -13.82 -4.12
N LYS A 11 12.76 -12.90 -3.64
CA LYS A 11 13.23 -11.77 -4.43
C LYS A 11 14.15 -12.21 -5.57
N VAL A 12 15.15 -13.03 -5.29
CA VAL A 12 16.13 -13.49 -6.29
C VAL A 12 15.45 -14.30 -7.40
N LEU A 13 14.50 -15.16 -7.06
CA LEU A 13 13.80 -15.99 -8.03
C LEU A 13 12.59 -15.29 -8.66
N GLY A 14 11.86 -14.49 -7.89
CA GLY A 14 10.62 -13.85 -8.31
C GLY A 14 10.84 -12.63 -9.21
N SER A 15 11.87 -11.81 -8.94
CA SER A 15 12.08 -10.59 -9.72
C SER A 15 12.36 -10.85 -11.20
N PRO A 16 13.26 -11.78 -11.60
CA PRO A 16 13.48 -12.08 -13.01
C PRO A 16 12.24 -12.68 -13.68
N LEU A 17 11.49 -13.53 -12.94
CA LEU A 17 10.26 -14.13 -13.44
C LEU A 17 9.20 -13.06 -13.74
N LEU A 18 8.95 -12.15 -12.80
CA LEU A 18 7.98 -11.08 -12.99
C LEU A 18 8.42 -10.09 -14.06
N GLN A 19 9.72 -9.79 -14.14
CA GLN A 19 10.26 -8.95 -15.19
C GLN A 19 10.05 -9.58 -16.58
N GLY A 20 10.28 -10.87 -16.73
CA GLY A 20 10.02 -11.58 -17.99
C GLY A 20 8.54 -11.67 -18.36
N LEU A 21 7.65 -11.86 -17.37
CA LEU A 21 6.21 -12.01 -17.60
C LEU A 21 5.48 -10.68 -17.83
N TYR A 22 5.87 -9.61 -17.12
CA TYR A 22 5.13 -8.35 -17.03
C TYR A 22 5.96 -7.12 -17.38
N HIS A 23 7.18 -7.29 -17.92
CA HIS A 23 8.07 -6.17 -18.25
C HIS A 23 8.11 -5.10 -17.12
N HIS A 24 8.37 -5.58 -15.89
CA HIS A 24 8.34 -4.70 -14.70
C HIS A 24 9.45 -3.65 -14.76
N ASP A 25 9.05 -2.40 -14.95
CA ASP A 25 9.91 -1.22 -14.98
C ASP A 25 9.92 -0.53 -13.61
N VAL A 26 11.11 -0.28 -13.06
CA VAL A 26 11.29 0.37 -11.75
C VAL A 26 12.13 1.61 -11.94
N VAL A 27 11.59 2.76 -11.56
CA VAL A 27 12.22 4.09 -11.72
C VAL A 27 12.30 4.79 -10.37
N GLY A 28 13.39 5.52 -10.12
CA GLY A 28 13.55 6.35 -8.92
C GLY A 28 14.15 5.62 -7.72
N LEU A 29 14.85 4.50 -7.91
CA LEU A 29 15.54 3.79 -6.81
C LEU A 29 16.57 4.68 -6.09
N GLU A 30 17.13 5.66 -6.77
CA GLU A 30 18.05 6.67 -6.24
C GLU A 30 17.40 7.61 -5.22
N ASN A 31 16.09 7.66 -5.17
CA ASN A 31 15.33 8.49 -4.22
C ASN A 31 15.18 7.85 -2.84
N LEU A 32 15.58 6.57 -2.69
CA LEU A 32 15.37 5.84 -1.45
C LEU A 32 16.34 6.30 -0.34
N PRO A 33 15.83 6.64 0.86
CA PRO A 33 16.68 6.98 1.99
C PRO A 33 17.51 5.77 2.48
N GLU A 34 18.70 6.04 3.03
CA GLU A 34 19.50 5.00 3.67
C GLU A 34 18.91 4.51 5.01
N GLY A 35 18.29 5.42 5.77
CA GLY A 35 17.66 5.17 7.07
C GLY A 35 16.32 4.42 6.99
N PRO A 36 15.54 4.41 8.07
CA PRO A 36 14.15 3.93 8.06
C PRO A 36 13.24 4.90 7.29
N TYR A 37 12.25 4.37 6.61
CA TYR A 37 11.25 5.17 5.87
C TYR A 37 9.94 4.40 5.70
N ILE A 38 8.89 5.14 5.35
CA ILE A 38 7.59 4.57 5.00
C ILE A 38 7.45 4.59 3.47
N VAL A 39 7.13 3.46 2.87
CA VAL A 39 6.65 3.35 1.50
C VAL A 39 5.16 3.56 1.49
N ALA A 40 4.67 4.59 0.81
CA ALA A 40 3.25 4.86 0.63
C ALA A 40 2.87 4.74 -0.85
N SER A 41 1.95 3.85 -1.19
CA SER A 41 1.56 3.59 -2.58
C SER A 41 0.05 3.58 -2.76
N ASN A 42 -0.42 3.86 -3.98
CA ASN A 42 -1.76 3.50 -4.41
C ASN A 42 -1.95 1.98 -4.39
N HIS A 43 -3.19 1.52 -4.35
CA HIS A 43 -3.50 0.10 -4.25
C HIS A 43 -4.53 -0.32 -5.29
N LEU A 44 -4.08 -0.95 -6.37
CA LEU A 44 -4.89 -1.37 -7.50
C LEU A 44 -5.29 -2.84 -7.41
N ALA A 45 -4.31 -3.70 -7.10
CA ALA A 45 -4.48 -5.15 -7.11
C ALA A 45 -3.77 -5.83 -5.93
N PHE A 46 -4.08 -7.10 -5.68
CA PHE A 46 -3.37 -7.89 -4.66
C PHE A 46 -1.87 -8.00 -4.96
N CYS A 47 -1.52 -8.09 -6.25
CA CYS A 47 -0.14 -8.24 -6.67
C CYS A 47 0.73 -6.99 -6.44
N ASP A 48 0.18 -5.80 -6.11
CA ASP A 48 0.97 -4.64 -5.68
C ASP A 48 1.88 -5.02 -4.51
N SER A 49 1.36 -5.81 -3.57
CA SER A 49 2.11 -6.32 -2.42
C SER A 49 3.16 -7.39 -2.78
N ILE A 50 3.34 -7.69 -4.05
CA ILE A 50 4.40 -8.51 -4.60
C ILE A 50 5.37 -7.65 -5.40
N PHE A 51 4.88 -6.84 -6.34
CA PHE A 51 5.72 -6.01 -7.22
C PHE A 51 6.52 -4.98 -6.43
N ILE A 52 5.90 -4.25 -5.50
CA ILE A 52 6.60 -3.24 -4.70
C ILE A 52 7.73 -3.86 -3.85
N PRO A 53 7.50 -4.90 -3.01
CA PRO A 53 8.58 -5.53 -2.26
C PRO A 53 9.73 -6.05 -3.13
N LEU A 54 9.41 -6.61 -4.31
CA LEU A 54 10.44 -7.13 -5.22
C LEU A 54 11.25 -6.02 -5.88
N ALA A 55 10.66 -4.84 -6.11
CA ALA A 55 11.34 -3.66 -6.63
C ALA A 55 12.32 -3.04 -5.61
N MET A 56 12.00 -3.14 -4.30
CA MET A 56 12.74 -2.42 -3.26
C MET A 56 14.03 -3.15 -2.86
N PRO A 57 15.17 -2.44 -2.62
CA PRO A 57 16.43 -3.06 -2.21
C PRO A 57 16.36 -3.67 -0.80
N ARG A 58 15.55 -3.08 0.08
CA ARG A 58 15.34 -3.51 1.47
C ARG A 58 14.01 -4.21 1.65
N THR A 59 13.89 -5.04 2.69
CA THR A 59 12.62 -5.68 3.05
C THR A 59 11.58 -4.63 3.44
N VAL A 60 10.44 -4.62 2.76
CA VAL A 60 9.30 -3.76 3.07
C VAL A 60 8.26 -4.57 3.84
N ASN A 61 7.98 -4.15 5.06
CA ASN A 61 6.99 -4.79 5.94
C ASN A 61 5.63 -4.11 5.73
N PHE A 62 4.76 -4.70 4.90
CA PHE A 62 3.44 -4.15 4.65
C PHE A 62 2.46 -4.43 5.78
N LEU A 63 1.58 -3.47 6.05
CA LEU A 63 0.43 -3.64 6.93
C LEU A 63 -0.68 -4.38 6.15
N ALA A 64 -0.77 -5.68 6.35
CA ALA A 64 -1.72 -6.58 5.65
C ALA A 64 -2.96 -6.86 6.51
N LYS A 65 -4.11 -7.12 5.85
CA LYS A 65 -5.38 -7.39 6.54
C LYS A 65 -5.22 -8.52 7.57
N SER A 66 -5.68 -8.30 8.80
CA SER A 66 -5.57 -9.26 9.92
C SER A 66 -6.15 -10.64 9.62
N ASP A 67 -7.16 -10.73 8.74
CA ASP A 67 -7.77 -12.00 8.33
C ASP A 67 -6.75 -12.99 7.74
N TYR A 68 -5.68 -12.51 7.07
CA TYR A 68 -4.63 -13.39 6.53
C TYR A 68 -3.82 -14.10 7.62
N PHE A 69 -3.87 -13.62 8.85
CA PHE A 69 -3.15 -14.17 10.00
C PHE A 69 -4.03 -14.97 10.96
N THR A 70 -5.35 -14.82 10.87
CA THR A 70 -6.34 -15.38 11.82
C THR A 70 -7.29 -16.38 11.19
N THR A 71 -7.24 -16.59 9.87
CA THR A 71 -8.08 -17.60 9.19
C THR A 71 -7.82 -19.00 9.77
N PRO A 72 -8.86 -19.72 10.22
CA PRO A 72 -8.70 -21.04 10.84
C PRO A 72 -8.32 -22.12 9.82
N GLY A 73 -7.84 -23.26 10.34
CA GLY A 73 -7.50 -24.44 9.56
C GLY A 73 -6.07 -24.45 9.02
N VAL A 74 -5.70 -25.56 8.37
CA VAL A 74 -4.33 -25.79 7.87
C VAL A 74 -3.93 -24.76 6.81
N LYS A 75 -4.85 -24.47 5.88
CA LYS A 75 -4.63 -23.44 4.83
C LYS A 75 -4.42 -22.05 5.43
N GLY A 76 -5.22 -21.68 6.44
CA GLY A 76 -5.07 -20.40 7.13
C GLY A 76 -3.73 -20.30 7.86
N ARG A 77 -3.31 -21.36 8.55
CA ARG A 77 -1.99 -21.41 9.23
C ARG A 77 -0.83 -21.30 8.24
N ALA A 78 -0.90 -21.99 7.10
CA ALA A 78 0.11 -21.89 6.04
C ALA A 78 0.18 -20.47 5.48
N MET A 79 -0.95 -19.85 5.23
CA MET A 79 -1.05 -18.46 4.75
C MET A 79 -0.46 -17.47 5.79
N ALA A 80 -0.83 -17.62 7.07
CA ALA A 80 -0.29 -16.80 8.15
C ALA A 80 1.23 -16.96 8.29
N ALA A 81 1.75 -18.19 8.18
CA ALA A 81 3.19 -18.46 8.21
C ALA A 81 3.90 -17.80 7.01
N PHE A 82 3.33 -17.88 5.82
CA PHE A 82 3.85 -17.21 4.63
C PHE A 82 3.91 -15.69 4.83
N PHE A 83 2.79 -15.04 5.20
CA PHE A 83 2.74 -13.59 5.38
C PHE A 83 3.72 -13.10 6.45
N ARG A 84 3.83 -13.81 7.58
CA ARG A 84 4.85 -13.53 8.60
C ARG A 84 6.26 -13.73 8.07
N GLY A 85 6.49 -14.80 7.30
CA GLY A 85 7.79 -15.12 6.71
C GLY A 85 8.29 -14.04 5.74
N VAL A 86 7.39 -13.41 5.00
CA VAL A 86 7.71 -12.28 4.11
C VAL A 86 7.65 -10.91 4.80
N GLY A 87 7.56 -10.89 6.15
CA GLY A 87 7.63 -9.66 6.93
C GLY A 87 6.35 -8.83 6.96
N GLN A 88 5.20 -9.40 6.56
CA GLN A 88 3.93 -8.68 6.64
C GLN A 88 3.43 -8.60 8.10
N LEU A 89 2.88 -7.45 8.48
CA LEU A 89 2.32 -7.19 9.80
C LEU A 89 0.79 -7.17 9.75
N PRO A 90 0.09 -7.78 10.73
CA PRO A 90 -1.37 -7.73 10.76
C PRO A 90 -1.87 -6.30 11.00
N MET A 91 -2.83 -5.86 10.20
CA MET A 91 -3.54 -4.60 10.33
C MET A 91 -5.03 -4.85 10.52
N ASP A 92 -5.55 -4.47 11.68
CA ASP A 92 -6.99 -4.40 11.91
C ASP A 92 -7.51 -3.03 11.39
N ARG A 93 -8.43 -3.08 10.45
CA ARG A 93 -9.00 -1.91 9.77
C ARG A 93 -10.35 -1.49 10.33
N SER A 94 -10.78 -2.10 11.44
CA SER A 94 -12.09 -1.79 12.08
C SER A 94 -12.12 -0.39 12.73
N GLY A 95 -10.96 0.27 12.82
CA GLY A 95 -10.84 1.58 13.47
C GLY A 95 -10.58 1.48 14.98
N GLY A 96 -10.50 2.63 15.64
CA GLY A 96 -10.28 2.71 17.07
C GLY A 96 -8.94 2.11 17.55
N GLN A 97 -8.96 1.52 18.75
CA GLN A 97 -7.77 1.01 19.44
C GLN A 97 -7.00 -0.04 18.63
N LYS A 98 -7.68 -0.95 17.95
CA LYS A 98 -7.04 -2.03 17.17
C LYS A 98 -6.24 -1.50 15.96
N SER A 99 -6.76 -0.48 15.28
CA SER A 99 -6.01 0.17 14.22
C SER A 99 -4.78 0.90 14.78
N GLN A 100 -4.88 1.46 15.99
CA GLN A 100 -3.77 2.09 16.68
C GLN A 100 -2.67 1.09 17.05
N GLU A 101 -3.03 -0.07 17.60
CA GLU A 101 -2.08 -1.15 17.91
C GLU A 101 -1.31 -1.59 16.66
N SER A 102 -1.98 -1.67 15.52
CA SER A 102 -1.35 -2.00 14.24
C SER A 102 -0.36 -0.92 13.77
N LEU A 103 -0.68 0.36 13.95
CA LEU A 103 0.23 1.47 13.65
C LEU A 103 1.43 1.48 14.60
N ASN A 104 1.22 1.19 15.89
CA ASN A 104 2.30 1.07 16.87
C ASN A 104 3.29 -0.04 16.52
N ALA A 105 2.79 -1.20 16.02
CA ALA A 105 3.66 -2.27 15.53
C ALA A 105 4.48 -1.82 14.31
N GLY A 106 3.89 -1.03 13.42
CA GLY A 106 4.61 -0.40 12.31
C GLY A 106 5.67 0.59 12.79
N ALA A 107 5.34 1.44 13.75
CA ALA A 107 6.28 2.39 14.35
C ALA A 107 7.48 1.69 15.00
N GLN A 108 7.26 0.51 15.62
CA GLN A 108 8.37 -0.25 16.19
C GLN A 108 9.35 -0.74 15.11
N VAL A 109 8.85 -1.24 13.97
CA VAL A 109 9.72 -1.64 12.85
C VAL A 109 10.55 -0.45 12.34
N LEU A 110 9.98 0.74 12.26
CA LEU A 110 10.70 1.95 11.85
C LEU A 110 11.79 2.34 12.87
N LYS A 111 11.48 2.27 14.17
CA LYS A 111 12.46 2.51 15.26
C LYS A 111 13.61 1.51 15.22
N ASP A 112 13.36 0.27 14.81
CA ASP A 112 14.37 -0.78 14.63
C ASP A 112 15.15 -0.61 13.31
N GLY A 113 14.98 0.51 12.61
CA GLY A 113 15.67 0.84 11.36
C GLY A 113 15.05 0.18 10.12
N GLY A 114 13.87 -0.42 10.22
CA GLY A 114 13.20 -1.11 9.12
C GLY A 114 12.45 -0.19 8.16
N VAL A 115 11.76 -0.80 7.19
CA VAL A 115 10.89 -0.12 6.21
C VAL A 115 9.48 -0.64 6.33
N ILE A 116 8.51 0.26 6.41
CA ILE A 116 7.08 -0.04 6.43
C ILE A 116 6.43 0.29 5.10
N GLY A 117 5.62 -0.61 4.58
CA GLY A 117 4.73 -0.35 3.45
C GLY A 117 3.29 -0.12 3.89
N ILE A 118 2.67 0.92 3.36
CA ILE A 118 1.27 1.24 3.64
C ILE A 118 0.55 1.67 2.35
N TYR A 119 -0.70 1.30 2.25
CA TYR A 119 -1.62 1.83 1.25
C TYR A 119 -2.53 2.86 1.93
N PRO A 120 -2.32 4.18 1.73
CA PRO A 120 -3.05 5.21 2.48
C PRO A 120 -4.57 5.16 2.28
N GLU A 121 -5.05 4.70 1.14
CA GLU A 121 -6.48 4.52 0.86
C GLU A 121 -7.15 3.45 1.75
N GLY A 122 -6.34 2.55 2.35
CA GLY A 122 -6.78 1.50 3.27
C GLY A 122 -7.45 0.30 2.60
N THR A 123 -7.72 0.35 1.31
CA THR A 123 -8.24 -0.77 0.50
C THR A 123 -7.86 -0.59 -0.96
N ARG A 124 -7.97 -1.64 -1.77
CA ARG A 124 -7.77 -1.54 -3.22
C ARG A 124 -8.79 -0.60 -3.84
N SER A 125 -8.39 0.17 -4.84
CA SER A 125 -9.31 0.95 -5.66
C SER A 125 -10.39 0.05 -6.28
N PRO A 126 -11.66 0.45 -6.29
CA PRO A 126 -12.72 -0.31 -6.94
C PRO A 126 -12.66 -0.23 -8.47
N ASP A 127 -12.08 0.83 -9.04
CA ASP A 127 -12.20 1.21 -10.44
C ASP A 127 -10.94 1.82 -11.07
N GLY A 128 -9.82 1.78 -10.35
CA GLY A 128 -8.53 2.31 -10.81
C GLY A 128 -8.28 3.78 -10.46
N ARG A 129 -9.26 4.54 -10.00
CA ARG A 129 -9.09 5.92 -9.53
C ARG A 129 -8.39 5.99 -8.18
N GLY A 130 -7.75 7.14 -7.88
CA GLY A 130 -7.14 7.43 -6.58
C GLY A 130 -8.16 8.01 -5.62
N TYR A 131 -8.27 7.45 -4.44
CA TYR A 131 -9.25 7.82 -3.44
C TYR A 131 -8.63 8.58 -2.26
N ARG A 132 -9.49 9.21 -1.45
CA ARG A 132 -9.07 9.98 -0.29
C ARG A 132 -8.24 9.12 0.67
N PRO A 133 -6.97 9.51 0.98
CA PRO A 133 -6.12 8.76 1.89
C PRO A 133 -6.62 8.86 3.33
N LYS A 134 -6.39 7.84 4.14
CA LYS A 134 -6.63 7.86 5.59
C LYS A 134 -5.45 8.52 6.31
N VAL A 135 -5.72 9.17 7.44
CA VAL A 135 -4.70 9.91 8.21
C VAL A 135 -3.67 9.05 8.93
N GLY A 136 -3.86 7.74 8.96
CA GLY A 136 -2.94 6.82 9.64
C GLY A 136 -1.50 6.87 9.12
N VAL A 137 -1.30 7.14 7.83
CA VAL A 137 0.04 7.31 7.25
C VAL A 137 0.75 8.55 7.80
N ALA A 138 0.01 9.67 7.94
CA ALA A 138 0.53 10.91 8.49
C ALA A 138 0.95 10.72 9.95
N ARG A 139 0.08 10.10 10.73
CA ARG A 139 0.36 9.78 12.13
C ARG A 139 1.60 8.92 12.28
N LEU A 140 1.71 7.84 11.50
CA LEU A 140 2.87 6.95 11.55
C LEU A 140 4.17 7.67 11.18
N ALA A 141 4.16 8.55 10.17
CA ALA A 141 5.32 9.30 9.73
C ALA A 141 5.83 10.26 10.81
N VAL A 142 4.93 11.04 11.41
CA VAL A 142 5.27 12.03 12.45
C VAL A 142 5.68 11.34 13.75
N GLU A 143 4.94 10.32 14.23
CA GLU A 143 5.27 9.59 15.46
C GLU A 143 6.61 8.84 15.36
N ALA A 144 6.98 8.36 14.17
CA ALA A 144 8.25 7.69 13.96
C ALA A 144 9.41 8.64 13.57
N GLY A 145 9.12 9.89 13.20
CA GLY A 145 10.12 10.85 12.75
C GLY A 145 10.86 10.43 11.49
N VAL A 146 10.17 9.78 10.54
CA VAL A 146 10.79 9.23 9.33
C VAL A 146 10.12 9.77 8.06
N PRO A 147 10.86 9.88 6.95
CA PRO A 147 10.28 10.32 5.68
C PRO A 147 9.32 9.29 5.09
N VAL A 148 8.39 9.78 4.27
CA VAL A 148 7.48 8.96 3.46
C VAL A 148 7.94 9.02 2.01
N VAL A 149 8.18 7.85 1.41
CA VAL A 149 8.51 7.69 -0.01
C VAL A 149 7.22 7.35 -0.76
N PRO A 150 6.67 8.28 -1.57
CA PRO A 150 5.50 8.01 -2.37
C PRO A 150 5.85 7.09 -3.55
N ILE A 151 5.00 6.13 -3.85
CA ILE A 151 5.15 5.22 -4.98
C ILE A 151 3.88 5.23 -5.83
N GLY A 152 4.06 5.45 -7.13
CA GLY A 152 3.04 5.22 -8.15
C GLY A 152 3.16 3.81 -8.72
N GLN A 153 2.15 2.96 -8.48
CA GLN A 153 2.05 1.64 -9.07
C GLN A 153 1.07 1.68 -10.25
N ILE A 154 1.48 1.16 -11.42
CA ILE A 154 0.71 1.22 -12.67
C ILE A 154 0.66 -0.16 -13.30
N GLY A 155 -0.51 -0.55 -13.85
CA GLY A 155 -0.71 -1.75 -14.66
C GLY A 155 -1.02 -3.03 -13.89
N THR A 156 -0.98 -3.03 -12.57
CA THR A 156 -1.31 -4.20 -11.76
C THR A 156 -2.81 -4.52 -11.74
N ASP A 157 -3.66 -3.54 -11.94
CA ASP A 157 -5.10 -3.69 -12.17
C ASP A 157 -5.42 -4.47 -13.45
N LEU A 158 -4.58 -4.37 -14.48
CA LEU A 158 -4.70 -5.15 -15.70
C LEU A 158 -4.37 -6.63 -15.47
N ILE A 159 -3.43 -6.93 -14.55
CA ILE A 159 -3.10 -8.30 -14.13
C ILE A 159 -4.26 -8.91 -13.38
N GLN A 160 -4.78 -8.20 -12.39
CA GLN A 160 -5.86 -8.67 -11.53
C GLN A 160 -6.89 -7.54 -11.32
N PRO A 161 -7.83 -7.36 -12.26
CA PRO A 161 -8.88 -6.36 -12.15
C PRO A 161 -9.67 -6.47 -10.84
N SER A 162 -10.18 -5.35 -10.35
CA SER A 162 -10.99 -5.30 -9.14
C SER A 162 -12.17 -6.28 -9.22
N GLY A 163 -12.38 -7.07 -8.16
CA GLY A 163 -13.41 -8.11 -8.14
C GLY A 163 -13.04 -9.42 -8.85
N SER A 164 -11.90 -9.50 -9.56
CA SER A 164 -11.45 -10.72 -10.24
C SER A 164 -10.43 -11.50 -9.39
N HIS A 165 -10.53 -12.84 -9.41
CA HIS A 165 -9.51 -13.75 -8.90
C HIS A 165 -8.59 -14.31 -10.01
N ARG A 166 -8.87 -13.97 -11.27
CA ARG A 166 -8.08 -14.44 -12.41
C ARG A 166 -6.88 -13.54 -12.64
N ILE A 167 -5.71 -14.15 -12.80
CA ILE A 167 -4.45 -13.48 -13.18
C ILE A 167 -4.35 -13.49 -14.70
N ARG A 168 -4.06 -12.34 -15.29
CA ARG A 168 -3.88 -12.16 -16.73
C ARG A 168 -2.40 -11.90 -17.03
N LEU A 169 -1.89 -12.47 -18.10
CA LEU A 169 -0.56 -12.19 -18.63
C LEU A 169 -0.60 -11.17 -19.77
N ARG A 170 -1.77 -11.00 -20.39
CA ARG A 170 -1.98 -10.12 -21.53
C ARG A 170 -3.25 -9.30 -21.35
N HIS A 171 -3.21 -8.08 -21.88
CA HIS A 171 -4.36 -7.20 -22.03
C HIS A 171 -4.41 -6.75 -23.49
N ASP A 172 -5.57 -6.89 -24.15
CA ASP A 172 -5.76 -6.60 -25.59
C ASP A 172 -4.68 -7.23 -26.49
N GLY A 173 -4.35 -8.49 -26.22
CA GLY A 173 -3.36 -9.26 -27.00
C GLY A 173 -1.89 -8.91 -26.72
N LYS A 174 -1.60 -7.83 -25.97
CA LYS A 174 -0.26 -7.37 -25.63
C LYS A 174 0.16 -7.84 -24.22
N PRO A 175 1.46 -8.08 -23.98
CA PRO A 175 1.97 -8.28 -22.61
C PRO A 175 1.61 -7.11 -21.72
N ILE A 176 1.20 -7.38 -20.48
CA ILE A 176 0.92 -6.33 -19.50
C ILE A 176 2.26 -5.77 -19.03
N GLN A 177 2.38 -4.46 -19.06
CA GLN A 177 3.52 -3.73 -18.49
C GLN A 177 3.18 -3.23 -17.09
N VAL A 178 4.08 -3.46 -16.15
CA VAL A 178 3.96 -2.95 -14.78
C VAL A 178 5.05 -1.92 -14.56
N ARG A 179 4.69 -0.78 -13.97
CA ARG A 179 5.66 0.25 -13.58
C ARG A 179 5.51 0.55 -12.11
N THR A 180 6.67 0.62 -11.44
CA THR A 180 6.81 1.12 -10.07
C THR A 180 7.64 2.40 -10.11
N ILE A 181 7.01 3.54 -9.84
CA ILE A 181 7.67 4.85 -9.88
C ILE A 181 7.84 5.33 -8.45
N ILE A 182 9.09 5.48 -8.03
CA ILE A 182 9.48 5.89 -6.68
C ILE A 182 9.74 7.40 -6.70
N GLY A 183 8.93 8.15 -5.98
CA GLY A 183 9.04 9.60 -5.87
C GLY A 183 10.08 10.06 -4.85
N GLN A 184 10.25 11.38 -4.75
CA GLN A 184 11.11 12.00 -3.75
C GLN A 184 10.56 11.79 -2.35
N PRO A 185 11.39 11.56 -1.34
CA PRO A 185 10.96 11.44 0.05
C PRO A 185 10.28 12.73 0.54
N LEU A 186 9.18 12.57 1.22
CA LEU A 186 8.47 13.66 1.89
C LEU A 186 8.85 13.66 3.36
N ALA A 187 9.50 14.71 3.81
CA ALA A 187 9.82 14.93 5.22
C ALA A 187 8.70 15.73 5.90
N PHE A 188 8.51 15.49 7.19
CA PHE A 188 7.50 16.13 8.04
C PHE A 188 8.11 16.51 9.39
N GLU A 189 9.39 16.90 9.38
CA GLU A 189 10.17 17.22 10.58
C GLU A 189 9.58 18.39 11.35
N GLU A 190 8.95 19.34 10.65
CA GLU A 190 8.27 20.48 11.23
C GLU A 190 7.12 20.14 12.20
N TYR A 191 6.65 18.89 12.18
CA TYR A 191 5.58 18.40 13.04
C TYR A 191 6.07 17.44 14.15
N THR A 192 7.38 17.20 14.27
CA THR A 192 7.95 16.22 15.21
C THR A 192 8.40 16.85 16.54
N ASP A 193 8.36 18.15 16.68
CA ASP A 193 8.84 18.93 17.83
C ASP A 193 7.90 18.90 19.07
N GLY A 194 6.90 18.01 19.07
CA GLY A 194 5.88 17.94 20.14
C GLY A 194 4.70 18.88 19.92
N SER A 195 4.64 19.56 18.78
CA SER A 195 3.45 20.30 18.38
C SER A 195 2.23 19.37 18.28
N ASP A 196 1.06 19.91 18.63
CA ASP A 196 -0.19 19.13 18.58
C ASP A 196 -0.47 18.62 17.16
N LEU A 197 -0.32 17.31 16.95
CA LEU A 197 -0.67 16.65 15.72
C LEU A 197 -2.20 16.60 15.57
N SER A 198 -2.79 17.78 15.43
CA SER A 198 -4.22 17.94 15.27
C SER A 198 -4.75 17.14 14.07
N HIS A 199 -6.02 16.78 14.10
CA HIS A 199 -6.64 16.07 12.98
C HIS A 199 -6.52 16.84 11.65
N ARG A 200 -6.49 18.19 11.70
CA ARG A 200 -6.28 19.04 10.53
C ARG A 200 -4.89 18.81 9.93
N VAL A 201 -3.86 18.85 10.75
CA VAL A 201 -2.47 18.63 10.33
C VAL A 201 -2.29 17.21 9.77
N GLN A 202 -2.83 16.19 10.47
CA GLN A 202 -2.82 14.82 9.96
C GLN A 202 -3.49 14.72 8.58
N ARG A 203 -4.58 15.47 8.36
CA ARG A 203 -5.29 15.50 7.09
C ARG A 203 -4.43 16.13 5.98
N GLU A 204 -3.81 17.29 6.26
CA GLU A 204 -2.94 18.00 5.32
C GLU A 204 -1.76 17.12 4.88
N ILE A 205 -1.09 16.46 5.82
CA ILE A 205 0.01 15.52 5.53
C ILE A 205 -0.48 14.35 4.68
N ALA A 206 -1.60 13.72 5.05
CA ALA A 206 -2.14 12.59 4.30
C ALA A 206 -2.55 13.00 2.88
N ASP A 207 -3.14 14.18 2.70
CA ASP A 207 -3.53 14.71 1.39
C ASP A 207 -2.31 15.01 0.52
N ARG A 208 -1.22 15.57 1.10
CA ARG A 208 0.05 15.78 0.41
C ARG A 208 0.65 14.44 -0.07
N ILE A 209 0.71 13.44 0.80
CA ILE A 209 1.18 12.08 0.43
C ILE A 209 0.32 11.51 -0.70
N GLY A 210 -1.01 11.59 -0.57
CA GLY A 210 -1.92 11.09 -1.61
C GLY A 210 -1.79 11.84 -2.94
N SER A 211 -1.52 13.14 -2.91
CA SER A 211 -1.27 13.96 -4.12
C SER A 211 -0.03 13.50 -4.85
N GLU A 212 1.08 13.28 -4.14
CA GLU A 212 2.33 12.80 -4.74
C GLU A 212 2.17 11.40 -5.35
N ILE A 213 1.48 10.48 -4.65
CA ILE A 213 1.18 9.15 -5.20
C ILE A 213 0.39 9.25 -6.50
N ARG A 214 -0.62 10.12 -6.57
CA ARG A 214 -1.41 10.33 -7.80
C ARG A 214 -0.61 11.00 -8.91
N ALA A 215 0.26 11.94 -8.59
CA ALA A 215 1.15 12.56 -9.57
C ALA A 215 2.07 11.53 -10.24
N LEU A 216 2.54 10.53 -9.48
CA LEU A 216 3.36 9.42 -10.00
C LEU A 216 2.53 8.37 -10.76
N SER A 217 1.33 8.04 -10.28
CA SER A 217 0.48 6.99 -10.87
C SER A 217 -0.40 7.47 -12.02
N GLY A 218 -0.62 8.78 -12.14
CA GLY A 218 -1.53 9.38 -13.13
C GLY A 218 -3.01 9.15 -12.85
N GLN A 219 -3.37 8.72 -11.63
CA GLN A 219 -4.77 8.42 -11.28
C GLN A 219 -5.61 9.70 -11.12
N GLU A 220 -6.83 9.64 -11.64
CA GLU A 220 -7.87 10.65 -11.34
C GLU A 220 -8.23 10.60 -9.84
N TYR A 221 -8.39 11.77 -9.22
CA TYR A 221 -8.74 11.87 -7.80
C TYR A 221 -10.24 11.86 -7.56
N VAL A 222 -10.65 11.09 -6.57
CA VAL A 222 -12.04 11.07 -6.07
C VAL A 222 -12.03 11.37 -4.57
N ASP A 223 -12.61 12.50 -4.16
CA ASP A 223 -12.60 12.96 -2.77
C ASP A 223 -13.65 12.25 -1.89
N VAL A 224 -13.61 10.93 -1.90
CA VAL A 224 -14.35 10.05 -0.98
C VAL A 224 -13.47 8.89 -0.56
N TYR A 225 -13.82 8.19 0.50
CA TYR A 225 -13.08 7.00 0.93
C TYR A 225 -13.48 5.77 0.11
N ALA A 226 -12.49 5.04 -0.43
CA ALA A 226 -12.69 3.85 -1.25
C ALA A 226 -13.52 2.74 -0.56
N ASP A 227 -13.38 2.58 0.75
CA ASP A 227 -14.15 1.58 1.51
C ASP A 227 -15.64 1.93 1.58
N ARG A 228 -16.00 3.21 1.62
CA ARG A 228 -17.41 3.67 1.54
C ARG A 228 -18.01 3.39 0.16
N VAL A 229 -17.25 3.67 -0.89
CA VAL A 229 -17.65 3.38 -2.27
C VAL A 229 -17.92 1.88 -2.43
N LYS A 230 -16.96 1.03 -2.02
CA LYS A 230 -17.10 -0.43 -2.08
C LYS A 230 -18.28 -0.96 -1.30
N LYS A 231 -18.55 -0.38 -0.13
CA LYS A 231 -19.72 -0.74 0.67
C LYS A 231 -21.01 -0.44 -0.08
N LEU A 232 -21.15 0.76 -0.64
CA LEU A 232 -22.33 1.13 -1.43
C LEU A 232 -22.50 0.25 -2.67
N MET A 233 -21.42 -0.02 -3.39
CA MET A 233 -21.45 -0.94 -4.54
C MET A 233 -21.98 -2.31 -4.14
N ALA A 234 -21.54 -2.86 -3.01
CA ALA A 234 -21.97 -4.16 -2.52
C ALA A 234 -23.42 -4.13 -2.01
N ASP A 235 -23.79 -3.13 -1.18
CA ASP A 235 -25.10 -3.04 -0.53
C ASP A 235 -26.22 -2.75 -1.54
N LYS A 236 -25.94 -1.95 -2.58
CA LYS A 236 -26.94 -1.48 -3.55
C LYS A 236 -26.76 -2.02 -4.97
N ASN A 237 -25.77 -2.90 -5.19
CA ASN A 237 -25.44 -3.49 -6.49
C ASN A 237 -25.31 -2.42 -7.59
N MET A 238 -24.54 -1.36 -7.32
CA MET A 238 -24.34 -0.22 -8.21
C MET A 238 -22.90 -0.10 -8.69
N SER A 239 -22.70 0.70 -9.76
CA SER A 239 -21.35 1.01 -10.25
C SER A 239 -20.57 1.90 -9.28
N ALA A 240 -19.24 1.97 -9.44
CA ALA A 240 -18.39 2.87 -8.67
C ALA A 240 -18.77 4.34 -8.90
N ASP A 241 -19.09 4.74 -10.13
CA ASP A 241 -19.50 6.11 -10.46
C ASP A 241 -20.79 6.51 -9.75
N ALA A 242 -21.80 5.63 -9.76
CA ALA A 242 -23.06 5.87 -9.05
C ALA A 242 -22.85 5.97 -7.54
N ALA A 243 -21.98 5.12 -6.98
CA ALA A 243 -21.64 5.16 -5.56
C ALA A 243 -20.88 6.44 -5.18
N VAL A 244 -19.95 6.88 -6.00
CA VAL A 244 -19.22 8.15 -5.81
C VAL A 244 -20.18 9.33 -5.87
N ALA A 245 -21.02 9.43 -6.90
CA ALA A 245 -21.99 10.50 -7.03
C ALA A 245 -22.93 10.57 -5.81
N GLN A 246 -23.35 9.42 -5.27
CA GLN A 246 -24.20 9.38 -4.07
C GLN A 246 -23.45 9.82 -2.79
N LEU A 247 -22.13 9.68 -2.71
CA LEU A 247 -21.33 10.08 -1.53
C LEU A 247 -20.88 11.54 -1.55
N GLN A 248 -20.94 12.19 -2.73
CA GLN A 248 -20.57 13.58 -2.93
C GLN A 248 -21.77 14.54 -2.81
N ASN A 249 -22.99 14.03 -2.90
CA ASN A 249 -24.25 14.74 -2.65
C ASN A 249 -24.67 14.63 -1.18
#